data_28a254e875c154e01b66ba3c1a50a487
#
_entry.id   28a254e875c154e01b66ba3c1a50a487
#
_cell.length_a   1.000
_cell.length_b   1.000
_cell.length_c   1.000
_cell.angle_alpha   90.00
_cell.angle_beta   90.00
_cell.angle_gamma   90.00
#
_symmetry.space_group_name_H-M   'P 1'
#
loop_
_entity.id
_entity.type
_entity.pdbx_description
1 polymer ?
#
loop_
_entity_poly.entity_id
_entity_poly.type
_entity_poly.pdbx_seq_one_letter_code
_entity_poly.pdbx_strand_id
1 'polypeptide(L)'
;DITEIPTSDIADFDFLLAGFPCQPFSSAGLQLGFEDTRGTLFFEIERILQAKKPYGFLLENVEGLINHDGGRTLSVIVTHLKQLGYFVSYRLIDSQFFGLAQSRKRVYIVGTRDAYISLDNFDEHTVLLGDILESGLPVIDSPFTQKLFSHFTPEQVVGKAIKDKRGGEDNIHSWELGLKGETTQEQCDFLNLLLKERRKKKWAEEIGIDWMDGMPLTAKQISTFYSRENLQEFLDELVEMGYLTLEHPRKREKNRRIPDETKPKGYNIVAGKLSFEFTKILDPNALAPTLVAMDVSHLGIVDNGGLRRLSIREGQRLCGFPED
;
A
#
# COMPACT_ATOMS: atom_id res chain seq x y z
N ASP A 1 9.12 -16.82 -20.81
CA ASP A 1 8.34 -17.14 -19.62
C ASP A 1 8.81 -18.50 -19.11
N ILE A 2 9.04 -18.62 -17.79
CA ILE A 2 9.57 -19.86 -17.17
C ILE A 2 8.61 -21.04 -17.34
N THR A 3 7.31 -20.78 -17.48
CA THR A 3 6.29 -21.81 -17.69
C THR A 3 6.40 -22.50 -19.06
N GLU A 4 7.09 -21.86 -20.01
CA GLU A 4 7.27 -22.33 -21.38
C GLU A 4 8.62 -23.03 -21.59
N ILE A 5 9.53 -22.93 -20.59
CA ILE A 5 10.88 -23.48 -20.71
C ILE A 5 10.92 -24.90 -20.15
N PRO A 6 11.21 -25.92 -20.97
CA PRO A 6 11.44 -27.28 -20.51
C PRO A 6 12.61 -27.35 -19.52
N THR A 7 12.54 -28.21 -18.54
CA THR A 7 13.65 -28.38 -17.56
C THR A 7 14.93 -28.88 -18.21
N SER A 8 14.85 -29.57 -19.35
CA SER A 8 16.02 -29.97 -20.17
C SER A 8 16.85 -28.80 -20.65
N ASP A 9 16.19 -27.66 -20.92
CA ASP A 9 16.83 -26.47 -21.50
C ASP A 9 17.43 -25.54 -20.41
N ILE A 10 17.17 -25.85 -19.12
CA ILE A 10 17.78 -25.15 -17.99
C ILE A 10 19.12 -25.82 -17.69
N ALA A 11 20.21 -25.05 -17.69
CA ALA A 11 21.52 -25.55 -17.28
C ALA A 11 21.48 -26.07 -15.82
N ASP A 12 22.40 -26.96 -15.46
CA ASP A 12 22.55 -27.37 -14.08
C ASP A 12 23.15 -26.24 -13.25
N PHE A 13 22.73 -26.15 -11.99
CA PHE A 13 23.15 -25.09 -11.06
C PHE A 13 23.13 -25.62 -9.62
N ASP A 14 23.87 -24.95 -8.73
CA ASP A 14 23.98 -25.35 -7.32
C ASP A 14 22.92 -24.68 -6.44
N PHE A 15 22.48 -23.46 -6.77
CA PHE A 15 21.49 -22.70 -5.99
C PHE A 15 20.41 -22.10 -6.87
N LEU A 16 19.15 -22.19 -6.42
CA LEU A 16 18.01 -21.49 -6.99
C LEU A 16 17.64 -20.27 -6.13
N LEU A 17 17.66 -19.10 -6.74
CA LEU A 17 17.14 -17.87 -6.14
C LEU A 17 15.86 -17.48 -6.85
N ALA A 18 14.75 -17.34 -6.14
CA ALA A 18 13.47 -17.00 -6.76
C ALA A 18 12.57 -16.14 -5.86
N GLY A 19 12.08 -15.02 -6.41
CA GLY A 19 10.91 -14.32 -5.92
C GLY A 19 9.70 -14.73 -6.78
N PHE A 20 8.64 -15.22 -6.17
CA PHE A 20 7.44 -15.65 -6.90
C PHE A 20 6.20 -14.83 -6.49
N PRO A 21 5.27 -14.54 -7.42
CA PRO A 21 4.12 -13.71 -7.12
C PRO A 21 3.15 -14.40 -6.18
N CYS A 22 2.57 -13.61 -5.25
CA CYS A 22 1.56 -14.04 -4.29
C CYS A 22 0.12 -13.91 -4.84
N GLN A 23 -0.05 -13.63 -6.15
CA GLN A 23 -1.36 -13.29 -6.72
C GLN A 23 -2.43 -14.39 -6.65
N PRO A 24 -2.13 -15.69 -6.76
CA PRO A 24 -3.11 -16.73 -6.49
C PRO A 24 -3.51 -16.81 -5.02
N PHE A 25 -2.69 -16.24 -4.15
CA PHE A 25 -2.82 -16.21 -2.70
C PHE A 25 -3.27 -14.85 -2.15
N SER A 26 -3.58 -13.87 -3.01
CA SER A 26 -4.04 -12.57 -2.55
C SER A 26 -5.56 -12.55 -2.35
N SER A 27 -6.02 -11.83 -1.32
CA SER A 27 -7.43 -11.60 -1.02
C SER A 27 -8.22 -10.86 -2.13
N ALA A 28 -7.55 -10.41 -3.19
CA ALA A 28 -8.14 -9.79 -4.37
C ALA A 28 -8.30 -10.77 -5.54
N GLY A 29 -7.70 -11.98 -5.47
CA GLY A 29 -7.93 -13.07 -6.41
C GLY A 29 -9.14 -13.90 -6.02
N LEU A 30 -9.71 -14.62 -6.97
CA LEU A 30 -10.70 -15.65 -6.72
C LEU A 30 -10.10 -16.62 -5.69
N GLN A 31 -10.73 -16.77 -4.51
CA GLN A 31 -10.31 -17.67 -3.43
C GLN A 31 -10.53 -19.13 -3.84
N LEU A 32 -9.92 -19.57 -4.93
CA LEU A 32 -10.05 -20.94 -5.46
C LEU A 32 -9.04 -21.91 -4.84
N GLY A 33 -8.39 -21.54 -3.73
CA GLY A 33 -7.54 -22.45 -2.97
C GLY A 33 -6.49 -23.19 -3.82
N PHE A 34 -5.84 -24.18 -3.23
CA PHE A 34 -4.90 -25.08 -3.92
C PHE A 34 -5.53 -25.94 -5.04
N GLU A 35 -6.86 -25.97 -5.19
CA GLU A 35 -7.53 -26.74 -6.23
C GLU A 35 -7.37 -26.13 -7.65
N ASP A 36 -7.05 -24.82 -7.76
CA ASP A 36 -6.69 -24.18 -9.03
C ASP A 36 -5.17 -24.05 -9.22
N THR A 37 -4.43 -25.02 -8.75
CA THR A 37 -2.97 -25.01 -8.59
C THR A 37 -2.19 -25.20 -9.88
N ARG A 38 -2.85 -25.42 -11.02
CA ARG A 38 -2.20 -25.64 -12.31
C ARG A 38 -1.58 -24.41 -12.95
N GLY A 39 -1.55 -23.27 -12.25
CA GLY A 39 -1.04 -21.99 -12.77
C GLY A 39 -0.23 -21.18 -11.79
N THR A 40 0.21 -21.69 -10.65
CA THR A 40 1.02 -20.90 -9.72
C THR A 40 2.51 -21.07 -10.01
N LEU A 41 3.24 -19.98 -10.08
CA LEU A 41 4.70 -19.99 -10.32
C LEU A 41 5.50 -20.74 -9.23
N PHE A 42 4.90 -21.03 -8.07
CA PHE A 42 5.49 -21.94 -7.10
C PHE A 42 5.69 -23.35 -7.66
N PHE A 43 4.75 -23.88 -8.44
CA PHE A 43 4.90 -25.21 -9.05
C PHE A 43 5.98 -25.27 -10.13
N GLU A 44 6.27 -24.13 -10.76
CA GLU A 44 7.43 -24.02 -11.65
C GLU A 44 8.75 -24.13 -10.86
N ILE A 45 8.80 -23.49 -9.68
CA ILE A 45 9.94 -23.67 -8.76
C ILE A 45 10.06 -25.14 -8.35
N GLU A 46 8.96 -25.77 -7.93
CA GLU A 46 8.93 -27.19 -7.53
C GLU A 46 9.38 -28.10 -8.69
N ARG A 47 8.87 -27.88 -9.91
CA ARG A 47 9.25 -28.61 -11.11
C ARG A 47 10.76 -28.54 -11.39
N ILE A 48 11.35 -27.35 -11.27
CA ILE A 48 12.77 -27.11 -11.49
C ILE A 48 13.60 -27.77 -10.39
N LEU A 49 13.22 -27.61 -9.11
CA LEU A 49 13.90 -28.24 -7.98
C LEU A 49 13.87 -29.77 -8.07
N GLN A 50 12.74 -30.34 -8.49
CA GLN A 50 12.59 -31.79 -8.69
C GLN A 50 13.50 -32.32 -9.80
N ALA A 51 13.58 -31.60 -10.92
CA ALA A 51 14.35 -32.03 -12.09
C ALA A 51 15.85 -31.81 -11.91
N LYS A 52 16.26 -30.63 -11.43
CA LYS A 52 17.67 -30.21 -11.36
C LYS A 52 18.33 -30.57 -10.04
N LYS A 53 17.56 -30.71 -8.98
CA LYS A 53 18.03 -31.11 -7.66
C LYS A 53 19.27 -30.29 -7.18
N PRO A 54 19.22 -28.95 -7.21
CA PRO A 54 20.34 -28.14 -6.76
C PRO A 54 20.68 -28.41 -5.29
N TYR A 55 21.86 -27.99 -4.85
CA TYR A 55 22.29 -28.08 -3.46
C TYR A 55 21.34 -27.37 -2.51
N GLY A 56 20.85 -26.18 -2.91
CA GLY A 56 19.91 -25.40 -2.11
C GLY A 56 19.10 -24.40 -2.90
N PHE A 57 18.26 -23.70 -2.18
CA PHE A 57 17.45 -22.61 -2.72
C PHE A 57 17.20 -21.52 -1.68
N LEU A 58 16.92 -20.31 -2.16
CA LEU A 58 16.37 -19.20 -1.39
C LEU A 58 15.16 -18.64 -2.15
N LEU A 59 13.99 -18.70 -1.51
CA LEU A 59 12.76 -18.14 -2.06
C LEU A 59 12.35 -16.91 -1.24
N GLU A 60 11.77 -15.92 -1.92
CA GLU A 60 11.25 -14.69 -1.30
C GLU A 60 9.77 -14.53 -1.62
N ASN A 61 9.01 -14.02 -0.61
CA ASN A 61 7.61 -13.63 -0.83
C ASN A 61 7.19 -12.53 0.15
N VAL A 62 6.01 -11.94 -0.08
CA VAL A 62 5.44 -10.90 0.78
C VAL A 62 4.99 -11.47 2.13
N GLU A 63 4.96 -10.61 3.19
CA GLU A 63 4.48 -10.94 4.54
C GLU A 63 3.13 -11.66 4.54
N GLY A 64 2.22 -11.26 3.63
CA GLY A 64 0.88 -11.83 3.53
C GLY A 64 0.84 -13.35 3.32
N LEU A 65 1.92 -13.97 2.82
CA LEU A 65 2.01 -15.41 2.65
C LEU A 65 1.88 -16.18 3.96
N ILE A 66 2.38 -15.62 5.08
CA ILE A 66 2.34 -16.28 6.40
C ILE A 66 0.90 -16.57 6.83
N ASN A 67 0.03 -15.57 6.68
CA ASN A 67 -1.35 -15.63 7.17
C ASN A 67 -2.35 -16.00 6.08
N HIS A 68 -1.88 -16.23 4.85
CA HIS A 68 -2.75 -16.58 3.75
C HIS A 68 -3.45 -17.91 4.03
N ASP A 69 -4.78 -17.90 3.87
CA ASP A 69 -5.64 -19.04 4.13
C ASP A 69 -5.41 -19.67 5.52
N GLY A 70 -5.28 -18.83 6.57
CA GLY A 70 -5.01 -19.26 7.94
C GLY A 70 -3.65 -19.96 8.10
N GLY A 71 -2.67 -19.66 7.27
CA GLY A 71 -1.32 -20.23 7.28
C GLY A 71 -1.18 -21.52 6.45
N ARG A 72 -2.26 -22.05 5.89
CA ARG A 72 -2.24 -23.31 5.10
C ARG A 72 -1.34 -23.22 3.87
N THR A 73 -1.35 -22.07 3.19
CA THR A 73 -0.55 -21.89 1.97
C THR A 73 0.94 -22.08 2.21
N LEU A 74 1.50 -21.41 3.22
CA LEU A 74 2.91 -21.55 3.56
C LEU A 74 3.22 -22.99 4.02
N SER A 75 2.34 -23.59 4.82
CA SER A 75 2.50 -24.98 5.29
C SER A 75 2.58 -25.97 4.13
N VAL A 76 1.74 -25.81 3.10
CA VAL A 76 1.78 -26.69 1.91
C VAL A 76 3.06 -26.49 1.13
N ILE A 77 3.48 -25.22 0.87
CA ILE A 77 4.75 -24.91 0.20
C ILE A 77 5.92 -25.59 0.92
N VAL A 78 6.03 -25.43 2.24
CA VAL A 78 7.09 -26.04 3.05
C VAL A 78 7.03 -27.56 2.99
N THR A 79 5.83 -28.16 3.00
CA THR A 79 5.66 -29.61 2.91
C THR A 79 6.16 -30.17 1.58
N HIS A 80 5.78 -29.54 0.46
CA HIS A 80 6.26 -29.93 -0.88
C HIS A 80 7.78 -29.84 -1.00
N LEU A 81 8.37 -28.74 -0.52
CA LEU A 81 9.83 -28.57 -0.53
C LEU A 81 10.55 -29.64 0.31
N LYS A 82 10.01 -30.03 1.47
CA LYS A 82 10.52 -31.14 2.29
C LYS A 82 10.38 -32.50 1.59
N GLN A 83 9.29 -32.73 0.89
CA GLN A 83 9.09 -33.98 0.10
C GLN A 83 10.10 -34.10 -1.03
N LEU A 84 10.64 -33.02 -1.56
CA LEU A 84 11.76 -33.00 -2.53
C LEU A 84 13.11 -33.34 -1.88
N GLY A 85 13.18 -33.54 -0.56
CA GLY A 85 14.39 -33.94 0.17
C GLY A 85 15.22 -32.76 0.69
N TYR A 86 14.62 -31.59 0.86
CA TYR A 86 15.31 -30.42 1.44
C TYR A 86 15.00 -30.24 2.93
N PHE A 87 16.01 -29.81 3.69
CA PHE A 87 15.84 -29.26 5.03
C PHE A 87 15.43 -27.83 4.90
N VAL A 88 14.18 -27.49 5.26
CA VAL A 88 13.56 -26.20 4.95
C VAL A 88 13.36 -25.37 6.23
N SER A 89 13.92 -24.18 6.25
CA SER A 89 13.68 -23.14 7.25
C SER A 89 12.99 -21.94 6.60
N TYR A 90 12.23 -21.17 7.39
CA TYR A 90 11.68 -19.89 6.91
C TYR A 90 11.60 -18.86 8.06
N ARG A 91 11.70 -17.60 7.71
CA ARG A 91 11.56 -16.46 8.64
C ARG A 91 10.95 -15.26 7.95
N LEU A 92 10.12 -14.50 8.68
CA LEU A 92 9.76 -13.13 8.30
C LEU A 92 10.89 -12.20 8.69
N ILE A 93 11.46 -11.51 7.72
CA ILE A 93 12.55 -10.55 7.92
C ILE A 93 12.06 -9.17 7.48
N ASP A 94 12.34 -8.17 8.30
CA ASP A 94 12.09 -6.76 7.96
C ASP A 94 13.45 -6.07 7.71
N SER A 95 13.62 -5.46 6.56
CA SER A 95 14.88 -4.83 6.13
C SER A 95 15.37 -3.72 7.08
N GLN A 96 14.46 -3.11 7.87
CA GLN A 96 14.83 -2.09 8.85
C GLN A 96 15.85 -2.55 9.89
N PHE A 97 15.88 -3.86 10.18
CA PHE A 97 16.81 -4.43 11.16
C PHE A 97 18.17 -4.81 10.54
N PHE A 98 18.36 -4.53 9.25
CA PHE A 98 19.57 -4.89 8.50
C PHE A 98 20.21 -3.69 7.81
N GLY A 99 20.13 -2.51 8.45
CA GLY A 99 20.77 -1.29 7.99
C GLY A 99 20.11 -0.59 6.81
N LEU A 100 18.87 -0.94 6.51
CA LEU A 100 18.09 -0.22 5.50
C LEU A 100 17.08 0.72 6.17
N ALA A 101 17.06 1.98 5.76
CA ALA A 101 16.13 2.99 6.26
C ALA A 101 14.71 2.81 5.68
N GLN A 102 14.29 1.56 5.49
CA GLN A 102 13.00 1.18 4.90
C GLN A 102 12.40 0.00 5.66
N SER A 103 11.11 0.08 6.03
CA SER A 103 10.37 -1.09 6.49
C SER A 103 9.86 -1.88 5.28
N ARG A 104 10.46 -3.06 5.06
CA ARG A 104 10.09 -3.99 3.99
C ARG A 104 10.11 -5.42 4.52
N LYS A 105 8.95 -5.90 4.91
CA LYS A 105 8.77 -7.24 5.45
C LYS A 105 8.63 -8.28 4.35
N ARG A 106 9.46 -9.32 4.39
CA ARG A 106 9.45 -10.42 3.45
C ARG A 106 9.66 -11.75 4.15
N VAL A 107 8.95 -12.76 3.65
CA VAL A 107 9.19 -14.15 4.05
C VAL A 107 10.31 -14.70 3.19
N TYR A 108 11.37 -15.14 3.84
CA TYR A 108 12.45 -15.88 3.22
C TYR A 108 12.31 -17.36 3.57
N ILE A 109 12.34 -18.22 2.54
CA ILE A 109 12.28 -19.68 2.68
C ILE A 109 13.58 -20.23 2.10
N VAL A 110 14.39 -20.85 2.95
CA VAL A 110 15.68 -21.45 2.55
C VAL A 110 15.62 -22.96 2.72
N GLY A 111 16.20 -23.66 1.78
CA GLY A 111 16.35 -25.11 1.89
C GLY A 111 17.70 -25.58 1.37
N THR A 112 18.30 -26.56 2.04
CA THR A 112 19.48 -27.26 1.58
C THR A 112 19.30 -28.76 1.71
N ARG A 113 20.19 -29.55 1.06
CA ARG A 113 20.09 -31.00 1.09
C ARG A 113 20.77 -31.63 2.30
N ASP A 114 21.63 -30.89 3.00
CA ASP A 114 22.48 -31.46 4.04
C ASP A 114 21.97 -31.16 5.44
N ALA A 115 21.49 -29.92 5.71
CA ALA A 115 21.11 -29.48 7.05
C ALA A 115 20.16 -28.28 7.03
N TYR A 116 19.50 -28.03 8.16
CA TYR A 116 18.75 -26.76 8.35
C TYR A 116 19.70 -25.57 8.45
N ILE A 117 19.40 -24.51 7.72
CA ILE A 117 20.07 -23.20 7.87
C ILE A 117 19.25 -22.37 8.87
N SER A 118 19.92 -21.86 9.92
CA SER A 118 19.31 -20.88 10.81
C SER A 118 19.22 -19.51 10.11
N LEU A 119 18.05 -18.89 10.20
CA LEU A 119 17.81 -17.53 9.76
C LEU A 119 17.79 -16.53 10.94
N ASP A 120 18.25 -16.94 12.14
CA ASP A 120 18.18 -16.14 13.36
C ASP A 120 19.51 -15.52 13.77
N ASN A 121 20.61 -15.91 13.11
CA ASN A 121 21.98 -15.51 13.47
C ASN A 121 22.46 -14.33 12.61
N PHE A 122 21.71 -13.22 12.65
CA PHE A 122 22.10 -12.00 11.96
C PHE A 122 22.36 -10.88 12.99
N ASP A 123 23.38 -10.06 12.75
CA ASP A 123 23.60 -8.84 13.49
C ASP A 123 22.56 -7.80 13.05
N GLU A 124 21.68 -7.42 13.97
CA GLU A 124 20.61 -6.47 13.69
C GLU A 124 21.08 -5.04 14.05
N HIS A 125 20.87 -4.10 13.13
CA HIS A 125 21.09 -2.68 13.35
C HIS A 125 20.09 -1.85 12.54
N THR A 126 19.73 -0.69 13.02
CA THR A 126 18.75 0.20 12.40
C THR A 126 19.40 1.48 11.91
N VAL A 127 18.88 2.00 10.80
CA VAL A 127 19.28 3.28 10.19
C VAL A 127 18.00 4.05 9.90
N LEU A 128 17.99 5.35 10.18
CA LEU A 128 16.86 6.22 9.87
C LEU A 128 17.00 6.83 8.47
N LEU A 129 15.89 7.32 7.93
CA LEU A 129 15.91 7.93 6.61
C LEU A 129 16.87 9.10 6.51
N GLY A 130 16.94 9.93 7.55
CA GLY A 130 17.86 11.07 7.60
C GLY A 130 19.35 10.72 7.45
N ASP A 131 19.74 9.50 7.88
CA ASP A 131 21.13 9.06 7.80
C ASP A 131 21.59 8.79 6.36
N ILE A 132 20.66 8.62 5.44
CA ILE A 132 20.94 8.28 4.04
C ILE A 132 20.58 9.37 3.04
N LEU A 133 19.89 10.43 3.49
CA LEU A 133 19.47 11.52 2.61
C LEU A 133 20.69 12.39 2.21
N GLU A 134 20.64 12.85 0.97
CA GLU A 134 21.47 13.92 0.46
C GLU A 134 20.87 15.27 0.87
N SER A 135 21.66 16.32 0.93
CA SER A 135 21.21 17.67 1.27
C SER A 135 21.58 18.67 0.16
N GLY A 136 20.80 19.75 0.08
CA GLY A 136 21.09 20.83 -0.85
C GLY A 136 20.72 20.51 -2.30
N LEU A 137 19.91 19.48 -2.54
CA LEU A 137 19.43 19.16 -3.88
C LEU A 137 18.34 20.12 -4.35
N PRO A 138 18.16 20.27 -5.67
CA PRO A 138 17.14 21.15 -6.24
C PRO A 138 15.73 20.76 -5.79
N VAL A 139 14.97 21.77 -5.34
CA VAL A 139 13.55 21.63 -4.99
C VAL A 139 12.65 21.83 -6.20
N ILE A 140 11.45 21.30 -6.15
CA ILE A 140 10.46 21.42 -7.21
C ILE A 140 9.63 22.70 -6.95
N ASP A 141 9.63 23.58 -7.92
CA ASP A 141 8.75 24.74 -7.96
C ASP A 141 7.61 24.46 -8.97
N SER A 142 6.46 24.11 -8.44
CA SER A 142 5.27 23.78 -9.22
C SER A 142 4.03 24.47 -8.63
N PRO A 143 2.93 24.58 -9.39
CA PRO A 143 1.68 25.10 -8.84
C PRO A 143 1.22 24.34 -7.59
N PHE A 144 1.52 23.05 -7.50
CA PHE A 144 1.20 22.23 -6.34
C PHE A 144 2.05 22.62 -5.11
N THR A 145 3.38 22.70 -5.26
CA THR A 145 4.27 23.06 -4.15
C THR A 145 4.06 24.50 -3.68
N GLN A 146 3.81 25.42 -4.62
CA GLN A 146 3.45 26.82 -4.31
C GLN A 146 2.16 26.86 -3.48
N LYS A 147 1.13 26.09 -3.90
CA LYS A 147 -0.14 26.01 -3.18
C LYS A 147 0.04 25.35 -1.80
N LEU A 148 0.81 24.27 -1.72
CA LEU A 148 1.10 23.60 -0.44
C LEU A 148 1.76 24.57 0.55
N PHE A 149 2.79 25.29 0.12
CA PHE A 149 3.54 26.19 0.99
C PHE A 149 2.86 27.57 1.20
N SER A 150 1.76 27.87 0.51
CA SER A 150 0.90 28.98 0.88
C SER A 150 0.02 28.68 2.11
N HIS A 151 -0.17 27.39 2.45
CA HIS A 151 -0.99 26.96 3.58
C HIS A 151 -0.19 26.33 4.72
N PHE A 152 0.98 25.76 4.44
CA PHE A 152 1.80 25.04 5.42
C PHE A 152 3.25 25.46 5.34
N THR A 153 3.97 25.43 6.46
CA THR A 153 5.43 25.55 6.44
C THR A 153 6.09 24.20 6.06
N PRO A 154 7.34 24.18 5.60
CA PRO A 154 8.07 22.95 5.31
C PRO A 154 8.06 21.95 6.48
N GLU A 155 8.22 22.44 7.70
CA GLU A 155 8.24 21.61 8.91
C GLU A 155 6.88 20.97 9.20
N GLN A 156 5.79 21.68 8.91
CA GLN A 156 4.43 21.20 9.14
C GLN A 156 4.03 20.05 8.21
N VAL A 157 4.67 19.92 7.06
CA VAL A 157 4.33 18.88 6.08
C VAL A 157 5.16 17.59 6.24
N VAL A 158 6.27 17.63 6.98
CA VAL A 158 7.10 16.46 7.26
C VAL A 158 6.26 15.33 7.87
N GLY A 159 6.40 14.13 7.35
CA GLY A 159 5.68 12.94 7.81
C GLY A 159 4.22 12.85 7.35
N LYS A 160 3.66 13.89 6.72
CA LYS A 160 2.25 13.90 6.32
C LYS A 160 2.01 13.16 5.00
N ALA A 161 0.82 12.59 4.88
CA ALA A 161 0.32 12.04 3.63
C ALA A 161 -0.71 12.99 3.02
N ILE A 162 -0.69 13.16 1.69
CA ILE A 162 -1.63 14.00 0.95
C ILE A 162 -2.64 13.09 0.25
N LYS A 163 -3.87 13.06 0.75
CA LYS A 163 -4.91 12.16 0.25
C LYS A 163 -6.30 12.49 0.78
N ASP A 164 -7.33 12.26 -0.02
CA ASP A 164 -8.74 12.48 0.33
C ASP A 164 -9.48 11.19 0.77
N LYS A 165 -8.78 10.07 0.89
CA LYS A 165 -9.45 8.78 1.08
C LYS A 165 -9.69 8.40 2.53
N ARG A 166 -8.78 8.78 3.44
CA ARG A 166 -8.85 8.42 4.85
C ARG A 166 -8.44 9.60 5.70
N GLY A 167 -9.25 9.94 6.70
CA GLY A 167 -8.90 10.94 7.70
C GLY A 167 -7.80 10.44 8.64
N GLY A 168 -7.05 11.36 9.19
CA GLY A 168 -6.02 11.18 10.21
C GLY A 168 -5.32 12.51 10.42
N GLU A 169 -4.78 12.74 11.60
CA GLU A 169 -4.07 13.97 11.95
C GLU A 169 -2.81 14.21 11.10
N ASP A 170 -2.27 13.11 10.52
CA ASP A 170 -1.09 13.15 9.64
C ASP A 170 -1.44 13.24 8.16
N ASN A 171 -2.67 13.58 7.80
CA ASN A 171 -3.07 13.75 6.42
C ASN A 171 -3.35 15.23 6.11
N ILE A 172 -2.98 15.62 4.90
CA ILE A 172 -3.39 16.87 4.25
C ILE A 172 -4.39 16.48 3.17
N HIS A 173 -5.50 17.20 3.09
CA HIS A 173 -6.56 16.94 2.13
C HIS A 173 -6.62 18.00 1.03
N SER A 174 -7.18 17.66 -0.12
CA SER A 174 -7.28 18.59 -1.26
C SER A 174 -8.03 19.88 -0.93
N TRP A 175 -9.01 19.80 -0.03
CA TRP A 175 -9.77 20.98 0.42
C TRP A 175 -8.97 21.90 1.35
N GLU A 176 -8.03 21.38 2.12
CA GLU A 176 -7.13 22.21 2.94
C GLU A 176 -6.12 22.99 2.09
N LEU A 177 -5.90 22.54 0.86
CA LEU A 177 -5.06 23.20 -0.14
C LEU A 177 -5.87 23.96 -1.18
N GLY A 178 -7.20 23.97 -1.11
CA GLY A 178 -8.04 24.60 -2.10
C GLY A 178 -7.82 24.12 -3.53
N LEU A 179 -7.46 22.83 -3.75
CA LEU A 179 -7.08 22.33 -5.08
C LEU A 179 -8.23 22.28 -6.09
N LYS A 180 -9.47 22.34 -5.63
CA LYS A 180 -10.69 22.39 -6.46
C LYS A 180 -11.48 23.70 -6.25
N GLY A 181 -10.85 24.70 -5.72
CA GLY A 181 -11.41 25.98 -5.27
C GLY A 181 -11.17 26.19 -3.79
N GLU A 182 -11.00 27.47 -3.40
CA GLU A 182 -10.77 27.85 -2.00
C GLU A 182 -11.95 27.44 -1.12
N THR A 183 -11.66 26.82 0.01
CA THR A 183 -12.65 26.43 1.01
C THR A 183 -12.59 27.36 2.22
N THR A 184 -13.72 27.58 2.84
CA THR A 184 -13.79 28.22 4.16
C THR A 184 -13.35 27.23 5.24
N GLN A 185 -12.99 27.76 6.43
CA GLN A 185 -12.66 26.89 7.57
C GLN A 185 -13.82 25.97 7.92
N GLU A 186 -15.06 26.47 7.86
CA GLU A 186 -16.27 25.67 8.11
C GLU A 186 -16.41 24.52 7.11
N GLN A 187 -16.14 24.75 5.83
CA GLN A 187 -16.16 23.70 4.80
C GLN A 187 -15.08 22.65 5.04
N CYS A 188 -13.87 23.05 5.42
CA CYS A 188 -12.79 22.15 5.81
C CYS A 188 -13.20 21.27 7.01
N ASP A 189 -13.70 21.88 8.07
CA ASP A 189 -14.10 21.19 9.29
C ASP A 189 -15.23 20.18 9.02
N PHE A 190 -16.21 20.59 8.21
CA PHE A 190 -17.28 19.70 7.77
C PHE A 190 -16.76 18.51 6.94
N LEU A 191 -15.89 18.75 5.96
CA LEU A 191 -15.33 17.68 5.11
C LEU A 191 -14.49 16.70 5.94
N ASN A 192 -13.71 17.21 6.90
CA ASN A 192 -12.95 16.38 7.85
C ASN A 192 -13.88 15.56 8.77
N LEU A 193 -14.99 16.15 9.21
CA LEU A 193 -16.01 15.44 9.99
C LEU A 193 -16.69 14.36 9.16
N LEU A 194 -17.16 14.70 7.95
CA LEU A 194 -17.81 13.78 7.04
C LEU A 194 -16.88 12.61 6.67
N LEU A 195 -15.58 12.87 6.47
CA LEU A 195 -14.59 11.84 6.17
C LEU A 195 -14.50 10.77 7.26
N LYS A 196 -14.70 11.14 8.53
CA LYS A 196 -14.75 10.22 9.68
C LYS A 196 -16.12 9.55 9.80
N GLU A 197 -17.21 10.34 9.72
CA GLU A 197 -18.59 9.86 9.94
C GLU A 197 -19.01 8.81 8.92
N ARG A 198 -18.76 9.04 7.63
CA ARG A 198 -19.17 8.14 6.53
C ARG A 198 -18.60 6.71 6.62
N ARG A 199 -17.69 6.45 7.55
CA ARG A 199 -17.06 5.14 7.77
C ARG A 199 -17.72 4.33 8.88
N LYS A 200 -18.64 4.92 9.63
CA LYS A 200 -19.33 4.24 10.73
C LYS A 200 -20.33 3.22 10.18
N LYS A 201 -20.33 2.01 10.75
CA LYS A 201 -21.20 0.90 10.32
C LYS A 201 -22.69 1.21 10.45
N LYS A 202 -23.07 2.03 11.43
CA LYS A 202 -24.46 2.41 11.69
C LYS A 202 -25.21 2.90 10.42
N TRP A 203 -24.51 3.55 9.50
CA TRP A 203 -25.12 4.09 8.28
C TRP A 203 -25.54 3.01 7.30
N ALA A 204 -24.76 1.92 7.22
CA ALA A 204 -25.12 0.76 6.41
C ALA A 204 -26.27 -0.03 7.05
N GLU A 205 -26.25 -0.19 8.37
CA GLU A 205 -27.28 -0.86 9.16
C GLU A 205 -28.63 -0.13 9.03
N GLU A 206 -28.64 1.21 9.10
CA GLU A 206 -29.84 2.06 8.98
C GLU A 206 -30.57 1.87 7.64
N ILE A 207 -29.84 1.70 6.54
CA ILE A 207 -30.43 1.53 5.21
C ILE A 207 -30.48 0.06 4.75
N GLY A 208 -30.04 -0.88 5.61
CA GLY A 208 -30.13 -2.32 5.35
C GLY A 208 -29.26 -2.80 4.19
N ILE A 209 -28.00 -2.39 4.16
CA ILE A 209 -27.01 -2.85 3.17
C ILE A 209 -25.72 -3.32 3.87
N ASP A 210 -24.89 -4.04 3.12
CA ASP A 210 -23.55 -4.39 3.57
C ASP A 210 -22.68 -3.14 3.74
N TRP A 211 -21.99 -3.05 4.88
CA TRP A 211 -21.09 -1.95 5.13
C TRP A 211 -19.98 -1.84 4.08
N MET A 212 -19.67 -0.61 3.70
CA MET A 212 -18.56 -0.25 2.84
C MET A 212 -17.73 0.90 3.45
N ASP A 213 -16.43 0.89 3.21
CA ASP A 213 -15.56 1.98 3.64
C ASP A 213 -15.89 3.25 2.84
N GLY A 214 -16.51 4.23 3.51
CA GLY A 214 -16.92 5.48 2.90
C GLY A 214 -18.32 5.42 2.28
N MET A 215 -19.34 5.26 3.13
CA MET A 215 -20.74 5.33 2.75
C MET A 215 -21.13 6.73 2.26
N PRO A 216 -21.91 6.87 1.16
CA PRO A 216 -22.59 8.10 0.87
C PRO A 216 -23.70 8.33 1.90
N LEU A 217 -23.80 9.56 2.45
CA LEU A 217 -24.78 9.92 3.47
C LEU A 217 -25.80 10.92 2.92
N THR A 218 -27.07 10.67 3.18
CA THR A 218 -28.15 11.61 2.82
C THR A 218 -28.06 12.88 3.67
N ALA A 219 -28.61 14.01 3.20
CA ALA A 219 -28.68 15.24 3.97
C ALA A 219 -29.35 15.04 5.34
N LYS A 220 -30.37 14.16 5.42
CA LYS A 220 -31.03 13.78 6.68
C LYS A 220 -30.08 13.07 7.65
N GLN A 221 -29.23 12.19 7.15
CA GLN A 221 -28.22 11.53 7.97
C GLN A 221 -27.13 12.52 8.42
N ILE A 222 -26.70 13.40 7.53
CA ILE A 222 -25.71 14.45 7.83
C ILE A 222 -26.25 15.39 8.90
N SER A 223 -27.53 15.80 8.86
CA SER A 223 -28.14 16.68 9.85
C SER A 223 -28.16 16.10 11.28
N THR A 224 -27.96 14.78 11.45
CA THR A 224 -27.88 14.16 12.78
C THR A 224 -26.55 14.44 13.53
N PHE A 225 -25.51 14.83 12.82
CA PHE A 225 -24.19 15.11 13.41
C PHE A 225 -23.61 16.47 13.02
N TYR A 226 -24.23 17.16 12.06
CA TYR A 226 -23.84 18.50 11.64
C TYR A 226 -25.10 19.34 11.42
N SER A 227 -25.39 20.24 12.38
CA SER A 227 -26.56 21.12 12.34
C SER A 227 -26.22 22.45 11.68
N ARG A 228 -26.95 22.79 10.62
CA ARG A 228 -26.79 24.05 9.87
C ARG A 228 -28.10 24.45 9.24
N GLU A 229 -28.41 25.76 9.31
CA GLU A 229 -29.41 26.33 8.40
C GLU A 229 -28.91 26.21 6.96
N ASN A 230 -29.82 25.99 6.01
CA ASN A 230 -29.46 25.83 4.58
C ASN A 230 -28.43 24.71 4.32
N LEU A 231 -28.51 23.61 5.08
CA LEU A 231 -27.59 22.46 4.90
C LEU A 231 -27.57 21.97 3.45
N GLN A 232 -28.72 21.95 2.77
CA GLN A 232 -28.82 21.47 1.38
C GLN A 232 -27.97 22.35 0.44
N GLU A 233 -28.08 23.66 0.51
CA GLU A 233 -27.30 24.60 -0.31
C GLU A 233 -25.80 24.46 -0.07
N PHE A 234 -25.41 24.30 1.20
CA PHE A 234 -24.02 24.11 1.58
C PHE A 234 -23.44 22.80 1.00
N LEU A 235 -24.20 21.72 1.00
CA LEU A 235 -23.76 20.44 0.43
C LEU A 235 -23.68 20.53 -1.11
N ASP A 236 -24.64 21.20 -1.74
CA ASP A 236 -24.67 21.37 -3.18
C ASP A 236 -23.53 22.27 -3.68
N GLU A 237 -23.16 23.31 -2.93
CA GLU A 237 -21.96 24.12 -3.18
C GLU A 237 -20.68 23.25 -3.18
N LEU A 238 -20.52 22.35 -2.20
CA LEU A 238 -19.37 21.45 -2.13
C LEU A 238 -19.38 20.41 -3.27
N VAL A 239 -20.55 20.08 -3.81
CA VAL A 239 -20.67 19.23 -5.03
C VAL A 239 -20.25 20.03 -6.27
N GLU A 240 -20.67 21.27 -6.42
CA GLU A 240 -20.26 22.15 -7.52
C GLU A 240 -18.74 22.41 -7.51
N MET A 241 -18.15 22.61 -6.34
CA MET A 241 -16.70 22.69 -6.16
C MET A 241 -15.97 21.37 -6.48
N GLY A 242 -16.69 20.25 -6.52
CA GLY A 242 -16.16 18.91 -6.79
C GLY A 242 -15.49 18.23 -5.59
N TYR A 243 -15.65 18.71 -4.37
CA TYR A 243 -15.21 18.02 -3.15
C TYR A 243 -16.18 16.92 -2.74
N LEU A 244 -17.47 17.08 -3.01
CA LEU A 244 -18.49 16.07 -2.83
C LEU A 244 -19.03 15.56 -4.16
N THR A 245 -19.66 14.40 -4.12
CA THR A 245 -20.47 13.83 -5.19
C THR A 245 -21.75 13.25 -4.62
N LEU A 246 -22.83 13.33 -5.36
CA LEU A 246 -24.12 12.72 -5.00
C LEU A 246 -24.24 11.39 -5.71
N GLU A 247 -24.12 10.29 -4.96
CA GLU A 247 -24.11 8.93 -5.51
C GLU A 247 -24.98 7.96 -4.71
N HIS A 248 -25.38 6.86 -5.36
CA HIS A 248 -26.03 5.74 -4.67
C HIS A 248 -25.01 4.94 -3.85
N PRO A 249 -25.40 4.38 -2.69
CA PRO A 249 -24.58 3.41 -1.99
C PRO A 249 -24.36 2.18 -2.88
N ARG A 250 -23.34 1.40 -2.59
CA ARG A 250 -22.97 0.26 -3.43
C ARG A 250 -23.33 -1.05 -2.74
N LYS A 251 -23.97 -1.96 -3.45
CA LYS A 251 -24.20 -3.34 -3.04
C LYS A 251 -23.19 -4.30 -3.68
N ARG A 252 -22.97 -5.44 -3.02
CA ARG A 252 -22.12 -6.50 -3.56
C ARG A 252 -22.95 -7.40 -4.48
N GLU A 253 -22.50 -7.52 -5.73
CA GLU A 253 -23.08 -8.47 -6.69
C GLU A 253 -21.96 -9.33 -7.25
N LYS A 254 -22.01 -10.63 -6.97
CA LYS A 254 -20.92 -11.58 -7.24
C LYS A 254 -19.61 -11.05 -6.64
N ASN A 255 -18.61 -10.75 -7.47
CA ASN A 255 -17.30 -10.26 -7.02
C ASN A 255 -17.10 -8.74 -7.26
N ARG A 256 -18.17 -7.99 -7.57
CA ARG A 256 -18.09 -6.55 -7.86
C ARG A 256 -19.04 -5.77 -6.96
N ARG A 257 -18.69 -4.51 -6.71
CA ARG A 257 -19.59 -3.55 -6.06
C ARG A 257 -20.19 -2.66 -7.13
N ILE A 258 -21.53 -2.68 -7.22
CA ILE A 258 -22.31 -1.86 -8.15
C ILE A 258 -23.20 -0.87 -7.37
N PRO A 259 -23.59 0.27 -7.96
CA PRO A 259 -24.57 1.17 -7.35
C PRO A 259 -25.87 0.45 -7.03
N ASP A 260 -26.45 0.73 -5.86
CA ASP A 260 -27.78 0.24 -5.49
C ASP A 260 -28.82 1.35 -5.69
N GLU A 261 -29.38 1.40 -6.88
CA GLU A 261 -30.37 2.42 -7.27
C GLU A 261 -31.70 2.31 -6.49
N THR A 262 -31.92 1.23 -5.74
CA THR A 262 -33.08 1.08 -4.85
C THR A 262 -32.95 1.90 -3.57
N LYS A 263 -31.78 2.44 -3.29
CA LYS A 263 -31.49 3.27 -2.12
C LYS A 263 -31.31 4.73 -2.51
N PRO A 264 -31.63 5.67 -1.61
CA PRO A 264 -31.46 7.09 -1.90
C PRO A 264 -29.99 7.43 -2.16
N LYS A 265 -29.75 8.43 -3.01
CA LYS A 265 -28.43 9.04 -3.16
C LYS A 265 -28.03 9.75 -1.88
N GLY A 266 -26.73 9.76 -1.63
CA GLY A 266 -26.12 10.48 -0.53
C GLY A 266 -24.86 11.23 -1.00
N TYR A 267 -24.45 12.19 -0.20
CA TYR A 267 -23.23 12.95 -0.40
C TYR A 267 -22.02 12.13 0.03
N ASN A 268 -21.03 12.06 -0.82
CA ASN A 268 -19.80 11.34 -0.55
C ASN A 268 -18.60 12.18 -0.97
N ILE A 269 -17.47 12.01 -0.27
CA ILE A 269 -16.21 12.67 -0.64
C ILE A 269 -15.71 12.08 -1.94
N VAL A 270 -15.32 12.95 -2.88
CA VAL A 270 -14.68 12.56 -4.13
C VAL A 270 -13.27 12.11 -3.83
N ALA A 271 -13.09 10.80 -3.65
CA ALA A 271 -11.81 10.16 -3.34
C ALA A 271 -11.22 9.47 -4.58
N GLY A 272 -9.90 9.54 -4.73
CA GLY A 272 -9.16 8.62 -5.61
C GLY A 272 -9.03 8.99 -7.08
N LYS A 273 -9.41 10.21 -7.50
CA LYS A 273 -9.19 10.71 -8.87
C LYS A 273 -8.17 11.83 -8.98
N LEU A 274 -7.69 12.36 -7.86
CA LEU A 274 -6.62 13.36 -7.86
C LEU A 274 -5.29 12.64 -7.81
N SER A 275 -4.54 12.77 -8.88
CA SER A 275 -3.11 12.44 -8.89
C SER A 275 -2.38 13.63 -8.25
N PHE A 276 -2.12 13.54 -6.96
CA PHE A 276 -1.25 14.52 -6.31
C PHE A 276 0.18 14.38 -6.81
N GLU A 277 0.87 15.48 -7.01
CA GLU A 277 2.29 15.47 -7.36
C GLU A 277 3.13 14.79 -6.29
N PHE A 278 2.75 15.00 -5.02
CA PHE A 278 3.26 14.29 -3.86
C PHE A 278 2.10 13.67 -3.09
N THR A 279 2.23 12.40 -2.71
CA THR A 279 1.23 11.66 -1.93
C THR A 279 1.68 11.39 -0.50
N LYS A 280 3.00 11.43 -0.26
CA LYS A 280 3.59 11.27 1.07
C LYS A 280 4.87 12.09 1.16
N ILE A 281 4.98 12.89 2.20
CA ILE A 281 6.21 13.59 2.55
C ILE A 281 6.87 12.77 3.65
N LEU A 282 8.10 12.37 3.40
CA LEU A 282 8.83 11.48 4.29
C LEU A 282 9.39 12.25 5.48
N ASP A 283 9.47 11.57 6.63
CA ASP A 283 10.10 12.09 7.85
C ASP A 283 11.53 11.55 7.94
N PRO A 284 12.55 12.42 7.97
CA PRO A 284 13.94 12.00 8.16
C PRO A 284 14.18 11.21 9.45
N ASN A 285 13.39 11.44 10.48
CA ASN A 285 13.47 10.75 11.77
C ASN A 285 12.70 9.42 11.83
N ALA A 286 12.18 8.97 10.70
CA ALA A 286 11.43 7.73 10.59
C ALA A 286 12.00 6.83 9.49
N LEU A 287 11.34 5.70 9.26
CA LEU A 287 11.65 4.79 8.16
C LEU A 287 10.83 5.18 6.91
N ALA A 288 11.44 5.04 5.75
CA ALA A 288 10.69 5.09 4.50
C ALA A 288 9.70 3.91 4.42
N PRO A 289 8.51 4.09 3.81
CA PRO A 289 7.64 2.98 3.49
C PRO A 289 8.30 2.06 2.45
N THR A 290 7.80 0.84 2.32
CA THR A 290 8.21 -0.05 1.22
C THR A 290 8.07 0.69 -0.12
N LEU A 291 9.19 0.82 -0.84
CA LEU A 291 9.19 1.46 -2.16
C LEU A 291 8.44 0.57 -3.17
N VAL A 292 7.49 1.18 -3.86
CA VAL A 292 6.72 0.57 -4.95
C VAL A 292 6.93 1.42 -6.20
N ALA A 293 7.20 0.79 -7.32
CA ALA A 293 7.62 1.47 -8.55
C ALA A 293 6.69 2.62 -8.99
N MET A 294 5.38 2.48 -8.78
CA MET A 294 4.41 3.53 -9.13
C MET A 294 4.33 4.67 -8.11
N ASP A 295 4.74 4.44 -6.88
CA ASP A 295 4.56 5.41 -5.79
C ASP A 295 5.83 6.23 -5.50
N VAL A 296 7.02 5.74 -5.89
CA VAL A 296 8.31 6.40 -5.61
C VAL A 296 8.35 7.83 -6.14
N SER A 297 7.81 8.07 -7.32
CA SER A 297 7.77 9.41 -7.92
C SER A 297 6.88 10.41 -7.18
N HIS A 298 6.05 9.94 -6.26
CA HIS A 298 5.13 10.74 -5.45
C HIS A 298 5.58 10.89 -3.99
N LEU A 299 6.77 10.39 -3.65
CA LEU A 299 7.39 10.61 -2.33
C LEU A 299 8.15 11.94 -2.33
N GLY A 300 7.91 12.75 -1.30
CA GLY A 300 8.56 14.04 -1.12
C GLY A 300 9.55 14.04 0.05
N ILE A 301 10.63 14.80 -0.10
CA ILE A 301 11.59 15.16 0.93
C ILE A 301 11.60 16.67 1.08
N VAL A 302 11.53 17.17 2.31
CA VAL A 302 11.78 18.58 2.60
C VAL A 302 13.28 18.83 2.55
N ASP A 303 13.71 19.75 1.68
CA ASP A 303 15.09 20.17 1.50
C ASP A 303 15.11 21.65 1.08
N ASN A 304 16.09 22.44 1.55
CA ASN A 304 16.24 23.86 1.20
C ASN A 304 14.93 24.68 1.30
N GLY A 305 14.08 24.41 2.28
CA GLY A 305 12.82 25.12 2.47
C GLY A 305 11.72 24.79 1.45
N GLY A 306 11.90 23.77 0.62
CA GLY A 306 10.93 23.31 -0.38
C GLY A 306 10.79 21.78 -0.39
N LEU A 307 10.14 21.24 -1.41
CA LEU A 307 10.00 19.79 -1.65
C LEU A 307 10.83 19.35 -2.85
N ARG A 308 11.46 18.21 -2.71
CA ARG A 308 12.08 17.47 -3.81
C ARG A 308 11.68 15.99 -3.79
N ARG A 309 11.93 15.28 -4.84
CA ARG A 309 11.81 13.81 -4.88
C ARG A 309 13.06 13.16 -4.31
N LEU A 310 12.96 11.86 -4.03
CA LEU A 310 14.14 11.05 -3.76
C LEU A 310 15.10 11.08 -4.95
N SER A 311 16.38 11.23 -4.69
CA SER A 311 17.41 11.04 -5.72
C SER A 311 17.56 9.56 -6.06
N ILE A 312 18.18 9.28 -7.21
CA ILE A 312 18.48 7.89 -7.60
C ILE A 312 19.37 7.23 -6.54
N ARG A 313 20.37 7.95 -6.03
CA ARG A 313 21.29 7.45 -5.01
C ARG A 313 20.58 7.13 -3.70
N GLU A 314 19.68 7.99 -3.23
CA GLU A 314 18.85 7.73 -2.05
C GLU A 314 17.96 6.50 -2.25
N GLY A 315 17.39 6.35 -3.43
CA GLY A 315 16.63 5.15 -3.82
C GLY A 315 17.49 3.88 -3.80
N GLN A 316 18.73 3.95 -4.28
CA GLN A 316 19.68 2.84 -4.21
C GLN A 316 20.01 2.46 -2.78
N ARG A 317 20.35 3.46 -1.91
CA ARG A 317 20.59 3.26 -0.48
C ARG A 317 19.41 2.60 0.22
N LEU A 318 18.18 3.05 -0.06
CA LEU A 318 16.97 2.45 0.47
C LEU A 318 16.77 0.98 0.06
N CYS A 319 17.27 0.60 -1.11
CA CYS A 319 17.21 -0.77 -1.62
C CYS A 319 18.44 -1.62 -1.28
N GLY A 320 19.46 -1.05 -0.66
CA GLY A 320 20.71 -1.75 -0.31
C GLY A 320 21.64 -1.99 -1.50
N PHE A 321 21.49 -1.21 -2.58
CA PHE A 321 22.45 -1.25 -3.68
C PHE A 321 23.75 -0.51 -3.32
N PRO A 322 24.92 -0.99 -3.79
CA PRO A 322 26.18 -0.28 -3.64
C PRO A 322 26.13 1.08 -4.38
N GLU A 323 26.98 2.01 -3.96
CA GLU A 323 27.01 3.38 -4.50
C GLU A 323 28.00 3.59 -5.64
N ASP A 324 28.72 2.57 -6.04
CA ASP A 324 29.76 2.54 -7.09
C ASP A 324 29.23 2.21 -8.48
#